data_3b9e59c5f0b5bbd2d8179ad456faf112
#
_entry.id   3b9e59c5f0b5bbd2d8179ad456faf112
#
_cell.length_a   1.000
_cell.length_b   1.000
_cell.length_c   1.000
_cell.angle_alpha   90.00
_cell.angle_beta   90.00
_cell.angle_gamma   90.00
#
_symmetry.space_group_name_H-M   'P 1'
#
loop_
_entity.id
_entity.type
_entity.pdbx_description
1 polymer ?
#
loop_
_entity_poly.entity_id
_entity_poly.type
_entity_poly.pdbx_seq_one_letter_code
_entity_poly.pdbx_strand_id
1 'polypeptide(L)'
;MYYVTCILGTPEVFVAFLTTYCVGNLIGSALAKPLTDWKCKVTIFWWTNALLAVISLAMFFVPMQASITMFVFIFVIGVLHQLVTPIQWVMMSDTVDYGEWCNGKRLTGISFAGTLFVLKLGLAFGGALIGWMLAYGGYDAAEKAQNSATISIIIALFTIVPAICYLLSAIIAKRYYSLTTHNLKTVMEQLAQGKRRCQQQFTSQEVQN
;
A
#
# COMPACT_ATOMS: atom_id res chain seq x y z
N MET A 1 -9.60 4.78 15.41
CA MET A 1 -10.43 5.31 16.49
C MET A 1 -11.45 4.29 16.97
N TYR A 2 -12.41 3.83 16.15
CA TYR A 2 -13.47 2.88 16.54
C TYR A 2 -12.96 1.62 17.26
N TYR A 3 -11.90 0.99 16.75
CA TYR A 3 -11.33 -0.21 17.37
C TYR A 3 -10.86 0.04 18.81
N VAL A 4 -10.10 1.11 19.05
CA VAL A 4 -9.57 1.42 20.38
C VAL A 4 -10.68 1.83 21.35
N THR A 5 -11.64 2.63 20.87
CA THR A 5 -12.72 3.15 21.70
C THR A 5 -13.75 2.08 22.05
N CYS A 6 -14.18 1.27 21.07
CA CYS A 6 -15.28 0.31 21.27
C CYS A 6 -14.79 -1.08 21.73
N ILE A 7 -13.55 -1.45 21.44
CA ILE A 7 -13.04 -2.80 21.74
C ILE A 7 -12.10 -2.77 22.94
N LEU A 8 -11.08 -1.87 22.95
CA LEU A 8 -10.16 -1.75 24.07
C LEU A 8 -10.78 -0.98 25.27
N GLY A 9 -11.88 -0.27 25.06
CA GLY A 9 -12.60 0.45 26.11
C GLY A 9 -11.85 1.58 26.80
N THR A 10 -10.68 1.95 26.32
CA THR A 10 -9.76 2.92 26.94
C THR A 10 -9.38 4.00 25.93
N PRO A 11 -10.21 5.06 25.75
CA PRO A 11 -9.92 6.14 24.81
C PRO A 11 -8.55 6.82 25.03
N GLU A 12 -8.07 6.82 26.28
CA GLU A 12 -6.77 7.40 26.67
C GLU A 12 -5.59 6.69 26.00
N VAL A 13 -5.74 5.39 25.69
CA VAL A 13 -4.70 4.59 25.03
C VAL A 13 -4.62 4.88 23.52
N PHE A 14 -5.60 5.58 22.95
CA PHE A 14 -5.62 5.90 21.53
C PHE A 14 -4.38 6.69 21.08
N VAL A 15 -3.97 7.68 21.87
CA VAL A 15 -2.78 8.49 21.57
C VAL A 15 -1.51 7.61 21.57
N ALA A 16 -1.37 6.75 22.56
CA ALA A 16 -0.24 5.81 22.62
C ALA A 16 -0.23 4.82 21.44
N PHE A 17 -1.41 4.32 21.06
CA PHE A 17 -1.58 3.43 19.93
C PHE A 17 -1.19 4.10 18.60
N LEU A 18 -1.65 5.33 18.39
CA LEU A 18 -1.30 6.14 17.22
C LEU A 18 0.20 6.48 17.20
N THR A 19 0.76 6.86 18.35
CA THR A 19 2.19 7.15 18.48
C THR A 19 3.05 5.93 18.16
N THR A 20 2.66 4.74 18.64
CA THR A 20 3.34 3.48 18.33
C THR A 20 3.34 3.20 16.83
N TYR A 21 2.22 3.41 16.15
CA TYR A 21 2.13 3.31 14.70
C TYR A 21 3.04 4.31 13.99
N CYS A 22 3.07 5.58 14.43
CA CYS A 22 3.91 6.62 13.85
C CYS A 22 5.41 6.32 14.03
N VAL A 23 5.82 5.81 15.19
CA VAL A 23 7.22 5.37 15.42
C VAL A 23 7.57 4.22 14.48
N GLY A 24 6.67 3.25 14.31
CA GLY A 24 6.82 2.19 13.32
C GLY A 24 7.02 2.74 11.90
N ASN A 25 6.22 3.74 11.51
CA ASN A 25 6.34 4.40 10.21
C ASN A 25 7.72 5.04 10.00
N LEU A 26 8.27 5.74 10.99
CA LEU A 26 9.61 6.34 10.89
C LEU A 26 10.68 5.29 10.62
N ILE A 27 10.64 4.18 11.35
CA ILE A 27 11.58 3.07 11.18
C ILE A 27 11.39 2.42 9.79
N GLY A 28 10.16 2.16 9.37
CA GLY A 28 9.85 1.58 8.07
C GLY A 28 10.37 2.42 6.90
N SER A 29 10.20 3.74 6.98
CA SER A 29 10.71 4.68 5.97
C SER A 29 12.25 4.64 5.89
N ALA A 30 12.93 4.61 7.03
CA ALA A 30 14.39 4.52 7.07
C ALA A 30 14.93 3.21 6.48
N LEU A 31 14.19 2.11 6.65
CA LEU A 31 14.56 0.78 6.13
C LEU A 31 14.29 0.62 4.63
N ALA A 32 13.48 1.47 4.01
CA ALA A 32 13.07 1.31 2.61
C ALA A 32 14.27 1.36 1.66
N LYS A 33 15.17 2.33 1.82
CA LYS A 33 16.36 2.49 0.97
C LYS A 33 17.33 1.30 1.07
N PRO A 34 17.86 0.94 2.26
CA PRO A 34 18.81 -0.18 2.37
C PRO A 34 18.23 -1.51 1.86
N LEU A 35 16.93 -1.76 2.04
CA LEU A 35 16.31 -2.97 1.50
C LEU A 35 16.24 -2.96 -0.03
N THR A 36 15.89 -1.83 -0.64
CA THR A 36 15.80 -1.71 -2.11
C THR A 36 17.17 -1.71 -2.79
N ASP A 37 18.23 -1.34 -2.08
CA ASP A 37 19.60 -1.48 -2.56
C ASP A 37 20.05 -2.95 -2.56
N TRP A 38 19.54 -3.75 -1.61
CA TRP A 38 19.88 -5.18 -1.50
C TRP A 38 19.05 -6.08 -2.42
N LYS A 39 17.74 -5.82 -2.59
CA LYS A 39 16.83 -6.64 -3.40
C LYS A 39 16.01 -5.79 -4.37
N CYS A 40 15.52 -6.43 -5.43
CA CYS A 40 14.63 -5.79 -6.40
C CYS A 40 13.39 -5.19 -5.70
N LYS A 41 13.15 -3.89 -5.94
CA LYS A 41 12.04 -3.14 -5.34
C LYS A 41 10.66 -3.79 -5.53
N VAL A 42 10.42 -4.41 -6.69
CA VAL A 42 9.17 -5.14 -6.98
C VAL A 42 9.02 -6.34 -6.05
N THR A 43 10.11 -7.08 -5.83
CA THR A 43 10.11 -8.22 -4.92
C THR A 43 9.82 -7.79 -3.49
N ILE A 44 10.45 -6.72 -3.01
CA ILE A 44 10.20 -6.19 -1.67
C ILE A 44 8.74 -5.73 -1.56
N PHE A 45 8.23 -5.00 -2.56
CA PHE A 45 6.87 -4.50 -2.57
C PHE A 45 5.83 -5.61 -2.41
N TRP A 46 5.86 -6.65 -3.26
CA TRP A 46 4.84 -7.70 -3.18
C TRP A 46 5.00 -8.60 -1.95
N TRP A 47 6.24 -8.90 -1.51
CA TRP A 47 6.49 -9.64 -0.27
C TRP A 47 6.00 -8.91 0.96
N THR A 48 6.29 -7.60 1.05
CA THR A 48 5.86 -6.79 2.20
C THR A 48 4.33 -6.65 2.24
N ASN A 49 3.67 -6.46 1.09
CA ASN A 49 2.21 -6.47 1.04
C ASN A 49 1.61 -7.84 1.40
N ALA A 50 2.22 -8.95 0.96
CA ALA A 50 1.78 -10.28 1.35
C ALA A 50 1.94 -10.50 2.86
N LEU A 51 3.05 -10.04 3.45
CA LEU A 51 3.27 -10.11 4.89
C LEU A 51 2.28 -9.25 5.67
N LEU A 52 2.00 -8.02 5.19
CA LEU A 52 0.95 -7.15 5.75
C LEU A 52 -0.43 -7.83 5.75
N ALA A 53 -0.77 -8.51 4.66
CA ALA A 53 -2.03 -9.26 4.57
C ALA A 53 -2.11 -10.38 5.63
N VAL A 54 -1.03 -11.14 5.80
CA VAL A 54 -0.96 -12.21 6.80
C VAL A 54 -1.05 -11.65 8.22
N ILE A 55 -0.31 -10.59 8.52
CA ILE A 55 -0.30 -9.96 9.85
C ILE A 55 -1.67 -9.34 10.17
N SER A 56 -2.28 -8.65 9.20
CA SER A 56 -3.62 -8.09 9.37
C SER A 56 -4.67 -9.18 9.62
N LEU A 57 -4.56 -10.32 8.94
CA LEU A 57 -5.44 -11.45 9.16
C LEU A 57 -5.15 -12.13 10.51
N ALA A 58 -3.88 -12.26 10.93
CA ALA A 58 -3.51 -12.81 12.22
C ALA A 58 -4.08 -11.99 13.39
N MET A 59 -4.19 -10.68 13.22
CA MET A 59 -4.81 -9.79 14.20
C MET A 59 -6.26 -10.13 14.51
N PHE A 60 -6.97 -10.75 13.55
CA PHE A 60 -8.36 -11.21 13.77
C PHE A 60 -8.47 -12.26 14.89
N PHE A 61 -7.45 -13.08 15.07
CA PHE A 61 -7.42 -14.16 16.08
C PHE A 61 -6.90 -13.71 17.44
N VAL A 62 -6.46 -12.46 17.57
CA VAL A 62 -5.91 -11.95 18.83
C VAL A 62 -7.07 -11.62 19.80
N PRO A 63 -7.04 -12.12 21.04
CA PRO A 63 -8.04 -11.80 22.05
C PRO A 63 -8.09 -10.29 22.34
N MET A 64 -9.31 -9.76 22.51
CA MET A 64 -9.53 -8.32 22.76
C MET A 64 -8.81 -7.79 24.01
N GLN A 65 -8.53 -8.67 25.00
CA GLN A 65 -7.87 -8.30 26.25
C GLN A 65 -6.32 -8.23 26.13
N ALA A 66 -5.73 -8.69 25.01
CA ALA A 66 -4.28 -8.73 24.83
C ALA A 66 -3.73 -7.39 24.32
N SER A 67 -3.85 -6.32 25.11
CA SER A 67 -3.43 -4.97 24.71
C SER A 67 -1.97 -4.91 24.25
N ILE A 68 -1.04 -5.54 24.96
CA ILE A 68 0.38 -5.55 24.59
C ILE A 68 0.59 -6.18 23.21
N THR A 69 -0.07 -7.29 22.93
CA THR A 69 0.00 -7.96 21.62
C THR A 69 -0.51 -7.03 20.50
N MET A 70 -1.58 -6.29 20.74
CA MET A 70 -2.10 -5.31 19.79
C MET A 70 -1.11 -4.19 19.50
N PHE A 71 -0.40 -3.67 20.52
CA PHE A 71 0.66 -2.68 20.33
C PHE A 71 1.81 -3.21 19.46
N VAL A 72 2.21 -4.47 19.66
CA VAL A 72 3.23 -5.11 18.82
C VAL A 72 2.76 -5.24 17.37
N PHE A 73 1.54 -5.69 17.15
CA PHE A 73 0.97 -5.80 15.81
C PHE A 73 0.91 -4.45 15.09
N ILE A 74 0.41 -3.40 15.76
CA ILE A 74 0.29 -2.08 15.13
C ILE A 74 1.66 -1.45 14.85
N PHE A 75 2.64 -1.70 15.70
CA PHE A 75 4.02 -1.28 15.45
C PHE A 75 4.59 -1.96 14.19
N VAL A 76 4.46 -3.28 14.08
CA VAL A 76 4.95 -4.05 12.93
C VAL A 76 4.21 -3.65 11.65
N ILE A 77 2.89 -3.47 11.72
CA ILE A 77 2.10 -2.95 10.59
C ILE A 77 2.61 -1.56 10.18
N GLY A 78 2.88 -0.67 11.13
CA GLY A 78 3.45 0.65 10.86
C GLY A 78 4.77 0.57 10.10
N VAL A 79 5.71 -0.25 10.57
CA VAL A 79 7.01 -0.47 9.91
C VAL A 79 6.82 -0.98 8.47
N LEU A 80 6.03 -2.02 8.28
CA LEU A 80 5.83 -2.63 6.96
C LEU A 80 5.05 -1.72 6.02
N HIS A 81 4.02 -1.04 6.50
CA HIS A 81 3.22 -0.12 5.69
C HIS A 81 4.05 1.05 5.16
N GLN A 82 4.87 1.65 6.01
CA GLN A 82 5.71 2.77 5.59
C GLN A 82 6.93 2.33 4.77
N LEU A 83 7.35 1.08 4.87
CA LEU A 83 8.35 0.51 3.98
C LEU A 83 7.84 0.46 2.52
N VAL A 84 6.57 0.13 2.32
CA VAL A 84 5.94 0.02 0.99
C VAL A 84 5.73 1.38 0.33
N THR A 85 5.38 2.41 1.10
CA THR A 85 4.97 3.72 0.59
C THR A 85 6.01 4.39 -0.31
N PRO A 86 7.30 4.58 0.07
CA PRO A 86 8.31 5.17 -0.81
C PRO A 86 8.61 4.28 -2.02
N ILE A 87 8.57 2.96 -1.87
CA ILE A 87 8.78 2.02 -2.97
C ILE A 87 7.70 2.20 -4.04
N GLN A 88 6.44 2.38 -3.63
CA GLN A 88 5.32 2.62 -4.54
C GLN A 88 5.53 3.88 -5.39
N TRP A 89 6.00 4.99 -4.79
CA TRP A 89 6.28 6.23 -5.51
C TRP A 89 7.43 6.08 -6.51
N VAL A 90 8.47 5.32 -6.14
CA VAL A 90 9.57 5.01 -7.05
C VAL A 90 9.08 4.13 -8.21
N MET A 91 8.32 3.08 -7.95
CA MET A 91 7.75 2.22 -8.99
C MET A 91 6.86 3.00 -9.97
N MET A 92 6.14 4.01 -9.48
CA MET A 92 5.36 4.89 -10.33
C MET A 92 6.25 5.74 -11.24
N SER A 93 7.35 6.33 -10.71
CA SER A 93 8.32 7.06 -11.52
C SER A 93 8.94 6.18 -12.61
N ASP A 94 9.28 4.93 -12.28
CA ASP A 94 9.80 3.94 -13.23
C ASP A 94 8.81 3.68 -14.39
N THR A 95 7.52 3.70 -14.09
CA THR A 95 6.47 3.52 -15.11
C THR A 95 6.43 4.72 -16.07
N VAL A 96 6.68 5.93 -15.58
CA VAL A 96 6.79 7.15 -16.44
C VAL A 96 7.98 7.04 -17.37
N ASP A 97 9.15 6.63 -16.86
CA ASP A 97 10.37 6.48 -17.67
C ASP A 97 10.20 5.38 -18.72
N TYR A 98 9.56 4.27 -18.36
CA TYR A 98 9.20 3.22 -19.31
C TYR A 98 8.22 3.70 -20.38
N GLY A 99 7.23 4.51 -19.99
CA GLY A 99 6.27 5.13 -20.90
C GLY A 99 6.94 6.09 -21.92
N GLU A 100 7.94 6.84 -21.47
CA GLU A 100 8.76 7.69 -22.33
C GLU A 100 9.55 6.87 -23.34
N TRP A 101 10.17 5.77 -22.88
CA TRP A 101 10.91 4.86 -23.76
C TRP A 101 10.02 4.22 -24.82
N CYS A 102 8.81 3.79 -24.45
CA CYS A 102 7.87 3.17 -25.39
C CYS A 102 7.26 4.15 -26.39
N ASN A 103 6.81 5.33 -25.92
CA ASN A 103 5.94 6.23 -26.68
C ASN A 103 6.65 7.51 -27.14
N GLY A 104 7.90 7.73 -26.73
CA GLY A 104 8.67 8.91 -27.10
C GLY A 104 8.26 10.22 -26.42
N LYS A 105 7.28 10.18 -25.52
CA LYS A 105 6.77 11.34 -24.77
C LYS A 105 6.81 11.09 -23.27
N ARG A 106 7.40 12.02 -22.52
CA ARG A 106 7.42 11.98 -21.07
C ARG A 106 6.14 12.59 -20.50
N LEU A 107 5.22 11.76 -20.03
CA LEU A 107 3.92 12.19 -19.51
C LEU A 107 3.87 12.22 -17.98
N THR A 108 4.89 12.78 -17.33
CA THR A 108 5.03 12.80 -15.87
C THR A 108 3.80 13.42 -15.18
N GLY A 109 3.35 14.60 -15.61
CA GLY A 109 2.23 15.30 -14.99
C GLY A 109 0.92 14.50 -15.01
N ILE A 110 0.58 13.90 -16.15
CA ILE A 110 -0.63 13.10 -16.31
C ILE A 110 -0.57 11.84 -15.45
N SER A 111 0.59 11.16 -15.43
CA SER A 111 0.77 9.94 -14.65
C SER A 111 0.65 10.21 -13.15
N PHE A 112 1.28 11.27 -12.64
CA PHE A 112 1.17 11.66 -11.24
C PHE A 112 -0.24 12.14 -10.88
N ALA A 113 -0.89 12.93 -11.74
CA ALA A 113 -2.27 13.38 -11.54
C ALA A 113 -3.23 12.18 -11.48
N GLY A 114 -3.09 11.21 -12.39
CA GLY A 114 -3.89 9.97 -12.40
C GLY A 114 -3.70 9.15 -11.12
N THR A 115 -2.46 8.99 -10.66
CA THR A 115 -2.17 8.26 -9.41
C THR A 115 -2.78 8.97 -8.19
N LEU A 116 -2.65 10.30 -8.09
CA LEU A 116 -3.26 11.08 -7.02
C LEU A 116 -4.79 11.03 -7.07
N PHE A 117 -5.37 11.05 -8.26
CA PHE A 117 -6.82 10.88 -8.44
C PHE A 117 -7.29 9.52 -7.90
N VAL A 118 -6.65 8.42 -8.32
CA VAL A 118 -7.00 7.07 -7.85
C VAL A 118 -6.79 6.94 -6.34
N LEU A 119 -5.73 7.55 -5.78
CA LEU A 119 -5.50 7.58 -4.34
C LEU A 119 -6.64 8.29 -3.59
N LYS A 120 -7.06 9.46 -4.06
CA LYS A 120 -8.18 10.21 -3.47
C LYS A 120 -9.50 9.44 -3.61
N LEU A 121 -9.72 8.82 -4.75
CA LEU A 121 -10.88 7.97 -4.99
C LEU A 121 -10.92 6.79 -4.02
N GLY A 122 -9.77 6.11 -3.82
CA GLY A 122 -9.64 5.02 -2.86
C GLY A 122 -9.94 5.45 -1.41
N LEU A 123 -9.47 6.63 -1.00
CA LEU A 123 -9.81 7.21 0.32
C LEU A 123 -11.30 7.48 0.46
N ALA A 124 -11.94 8.01 -0.58
CA ALA A 124 -13.39 8.27 -0.57
C ALA A 124 -14.20 6.97 -0.47
N PHE A 125 -13.85 5.96 -1.29
CA PHE A 125 -14.49 4.63 -1.21
C PHE A 125 -14.26 3.96 0.15
N GLY A 126 -13.04 4.03 0.70
CA GLY A 126 -12.74 3.50 2.01
C GLY A 126 -13.59 4.14 3.11
N GLY A 127 -13.72 5.47 3.10
CA GLY A 127 -14.57 6.18 4.04
C GLY A 127 -16.05 5.82 3.91
N ALA A 128 -16.57 5.74 2.68
CA ALA A 128 -17.94 5.33 2.40
C ALA A 128 -18.21 3.88 2.86
N LEU A 129 -17.29 2.96 2.60
CA LEU A 129 -17.38 1.57 3.03
C LEU A 129 -17.47 1.45 4.55
N ILE A 130 -16.61 2.18 5.27
CA ILE A 130 -16.62 2.21 6.74
C ILE A 130 -17.97 2.73 7.24
N GLY A 131 -18.44 3.85 6.70
CA GLY A 131 -19.73 4.42 7.09
C GLY A 131 -20.90 3.47 6.84
N TRP A 132 -20.95 2.84 5.68
CA TRP A 132 -21.98 1.87 5.32
C TRP A 132 -21.97 0.64 6.22
N MET A 133 -20.82 0.05 6.45
CA MET A 133 -20.70 -1.16 7.27
C MET A 133 -21.06 -0.87 8.73
N LEU A 134 -20.66 0.28 9.28
CA LEU A 134 -21.04 0.69 10.64
C LEU A 134 -22.55 0.96 10.76
N ALA A 135 -23.15 1.65 9.79
CA ALA A 135 -24.59 1.88 9.77
C ALA A 135 -25.38 0.57 9.67
N TYR A 136 -24.94 -0.36 8.83
CA TYR A 136 -25.55 -1.70 8.71
C TYR A 136 -25.43 -2.50 10.02
N GLY A 137 -24.33 -2.35 10.74
CA GLY A 137 -24.11 -2.97 12.05
C GLY A 137 -24.89 -2.36 13.19
N GLY A 138 -25.62 -1.26 12.95
CA GLY A 138 -26.36 -0.56 13.99
C GLY A 138 -25.44 0.19 14.98
N TYR A 139 -24.31 0.74 14.47
CA TYR A 139 -23.42 1.55 15.30
C TYR A 139 -24.14 2.82 15.79
N ASP A 140 -24.18 3.01 17.12
CA ASP A 140 -24.68 4.22 17.76
C ASP A 140 -23.56 4.91 18.53
N ALA A 141 -23.25 6.14 18.15
CA ALA A 141 -22.20 6.94 18.80
C ALA A 141 -22.57 7.38 20.23
N ALA A 142 -23.85 7.35 20.59
CA ALA A 142 -24.32 7.70 21.94
C ALA A 142 -24.20 6.55 22.94
N GLU A 143 -24.15 5.31 22.45
CA GLU A 143 -24.02 4.12 23.30
C GLU A 143 -22.55 3.79 23.60
N LYS A 144 -22.25 3.65 24.92
CA LYS A 144 -20.91 3.23 25.37
C LYS A 144 -20.61 1.76 25.05
N ALA A 145 -21.62 0.90 25.10
CA ALA A 145 -21.50 -0.51 24.80
C ALA A 145 -22.21 -0.83 23.48
N GLN A 146 -21.43 -1.11 22.45
CA GLN A 146 -21.96 -1.47 21.14
C GLN A 146 -22.47 -2.93 21.11
N ASN A 147 -23.41 -3.21 20.24
CA ASN A 147 -23.90 -4.56 20.07
C ASN A 147 -22.83 -5.50 19.47
N SER A 148 -23.01 -6.81 19.63
CA SER A 148 -22.04 -7.81 19.14
C SER A 148 -21.83 -7.79 17.62
N ALA A 149 -22.85 -7.42 16.85
CA ALA A 149 -22.76 -7.29 15.40
C ALA A 149 -21.87 -6.10 15.01
N THR A 150 -22.05 -4.95 15.65
CA THR A 150 -21.19 -3.78 15.45
C THR A 150 -19.73 -4.08 15.78
N ILE A 151 -19.48 -4.74 16.92
CA ILE A 151 -18.11 -5.11 17.32
C ILE A 151 -17.46 -6.02 16.26
N SER A 152 -18.17 -7.02 15.77
CA SER A 152 -17.69 -7.94 14.73
C SER A 152 -17.36 -7.19 13.43
N ILE A 153 -18.17 -6.21 13.04
CA ILE A 153 -17.93 -5.37 11.86
C ILE A 153 -16.71 -4.48 12.06
N ILE A 154 -16.52 -3.88 13.23
CA ILE A 154 -15.34 -3.06 13.54
C ILE A 154 -14.06 -3.91 13.43
N ILE A 155 -14.08 -5.14 13.97
CA ILE A 155 -12.95 -6.05 13.86
C ILE A 155 -12.69 -6.40 12.40
N ALA A 156 -13.71 -6.76 11.63
CA ALA A 156 -13.56 -7.10 10.22
C ALA A 156 -13.02 -5.93 9.39
N LEU A 157 -13.49 -4.70 9.62
CA LEU A 157 -13.00 -3.48 8.98
C LEU A 157 -11.54 -3.19 9.29
N PHE A 158 -11.08 -3.55 10.48
CA PHE A 158 -9.72 -3.29 10.92
C PHE A 158 -8.72 -4.40 10.52
N THR A 159 -9.20 -5.62 10.31
CA THR A 159 -8.35 -6.80 10.05
C THR A 159 -8.57 -7.38 8.66
N ILE A 160 -9.79 -7.80 8.33
CA ILE A 160 -10.11 -8.55 7.10
C ILE A 160 -10.05 -7.65 5.86
N VAL A 161 -10.66 -6.46 5.93
CA VAL A 161 -10.70 -5.55 4.78
C VAL A 161 -9.30 -5.10 4.35
N PRO A 162 -8.41 -4.62 5.25
CA PRO A 162 -7.03 -4.31 4.89
C PRO A 162 -6.26 -5.54 4.39
N ALA A 163 -6.46 -6.72 4.99
CA ALA A 163 -5.79 -7.95 4.56
C ALA A 163 -6.12 -8.30 3.10
N ILE A 164 -7.39 -8.19 2.69
CA ILE A 164 -7.81 -8.40 1.30
C ILE A 164 -7.15 -7.37 0.38
N CYS A 165 -7.15 -6.09 0.75
CA CYS A 165 -6.54 -5.03 -0.05
C CYS A 165 -5.03 -5.23 -0.23
N TYR A 166 -4.30 -5.58 0.82
CA TYR A 166 -2.86 -5.90 0.74
C TYR A 166 -2.59 -7.13 -0.12
N LEU A 167 -3.42 -8.18 0.02
CA LEU A 167 -3.28 -9.38 -0.79
C LEU A 167 -3.50 -9.09 -2.28
N LEU A 168 -4.54 -8.33 -2.62
CA LEU A 168 -4.81 -7.90 -3.99
C LEU A 168 -3.64 -7.06 -4.53
N SER A 169 -3.13 -6.12 -3.75
CA SER A 169 -1.96 -5.31 -4.12
C SER A 169 -0.72 -6.19 -4.40
N ALA A 170 -0.45 -7.18 -3.55
CA ALA A 170 0.66 -8.11 -3.73
C ALA A 170 0.51 -8.94 -5.02
N ILE A 171 -0.70 -9.47 -5.30
CA ILE A 171 -1.00 -10.27 -6.50
C ILE A 171 -0.84 -9.41 -7.76
N ILE A 172 -1.42 -8.21 -7.77
CA ILE A 172 -1.34 -7.29 -8.92
C ILE A 172 0.11 -6.92 -9.19
N ALA A 173 0.87 -6.54 -8.17
CA ALA A 173 2.29 -6.19 -8.34
C ALA A 173 3.10 -7.36 -8.87
N LYS A 174 2.91 -8.57 -8.34
CA LYS A 174 3.62 -9.79 -8.78
C LYS A 174 3.25 -10.20 -10.20
N ARG A 175 1.98 -10.03 -10.59
CA ARG A 175 1.48 -10.55 -11.87
C ARG A 175 1.65 -9.58 -13.03
N TYR A 176 1.45 -8.30 -12.78
CA TYR A 176 1.35 -7.29 -13.84
C TYR A 176 2.53 -6.32 -13.91
N TYR A 177 3.30 -6.18 -12.82
CA TYR A 177 4.44 -5.28 -12.83
C TYR A 177 5.73 -6.02 -13.24
N SER A 178 6.10 -5.89 -14.52
CA SER A 178 7.26 -6.57 -15.13
C SER A 178 8.56 -5.76 -15.13
N LEU A 179 8.53 -4.50 -14.65
CA LEU A 179 9.70 -3.61 -14.62
C LEU A 179 10.65 -3.99 -13.49
N THR A 180 11.43 -5.04 -13.71
CA THR A 180 12.51 -5.42 -12.79
C THR A 180 13.65 -4.41 -12.84
N THR A 181 14.49 -4.39 -11.80
CA THR A 181 15.67 -3.50 -11.72
C THR A 181 16.60 -3.64 -12.93
N HIS A 182 16.71 -4.86 -13.48
CA HIS A 182 17.53 -5.11 -14.66
C HIS A 182 16.93 -4.47 -15.92
N ASN A 183 15.64 -4.71 -16.17
CA ASN A 183 14.94 -4.16 -17.34
C ASN A 183 14.93 -2.62 -17.29
N LEU A 184 14.76 -2.05 -16.10
CA LEU A 184 14.75 -0.62 -15.91
C LEU A 184 16.11 0.02 -16.20
N LYS A 185 17.23 -0.62 -15.77
CA LYS A 185 18.58 -0.12 -16.11
C LYS A 185 18.76 -0.03 -17.61
N THR A 186 18.40 -1.05 -18.36
CA THR A 186 18.48 -1.05 -19.83
C THR A 186 17.65 0.07 -20.46
N VAL A 187 16.42 0.29 -19.95
CA VAL A 187 15.55 1.39 -20.40
C VAL A 187 16.20 2.75 -20.11
N MET A 188 16.73 2.96 -18.92
CA MET A 188 17.40 4.20 -18.53
C MET A 188 18.66 4.49 -19.36
N GLU A 189 19.49 3.45 -19.63
CA GLU A 189 20.67 3.55 -20.46
C GLU A 189 20.31 3.92 -21.91
N GLN A 190 19.25 3.32 -22.46
CA GLN A 190 18.77 3.62 -23.80
C GLN A 190 18.20 5.03 -23.90
N LEU A 191 17.43 5.48 -22.89
CA LEU A 191 16.94 6.86 -22.82
C LEU A 191 18.08 7.87 -22.72
N ALA A 192 19.13 7.59 -21.94
CA ALA A 192 20.31 8.44 -21.83
C ALA A 192 21.07 8.55 -23.16
N GLN A 193 21.03 7.50 -24.00
CA GLN A 193 21.59 7.49 -25.36
C GLN A 193 20.64 8.11 -26.42
N GLY A 194 19.46 8.63 -26.00
CA GLY A 194 18.44 9.15 -26.91
C GLY A 194 17.71 8.08 -27.72
N LYS A 195 17.94 6.79 -27.44
CA LYS A 195 17.30 5.67 -28.14
C LYS A 195 15.91 5.41 -27.54
N ARG A 196 14.90 5.42 -28.37
CA ARG A 196 13.50 5.11 -28.00
C ARG A 196 13.01 3.91 -28.80
N ARG A 197 12.17 3.06 -28.20
CA ARG A 197 11.65 1.85 -28.85
C ARG A 197 10.85 2.17 -30.13
N CYS A 198 10.06 3.23 -30.13
CA CYS A 198 9.30 3.66 -31.30
C CYS A 198 10.22 4.06 -32.48
N GLN A 199 11.38 4.69 -32.22
CA GLN A 199 12.34 5.04 -33.28
C GLN A 199 13.03 3.80 -33.85
N GLN A 200 13.34 2.79 -33.03
CA GLN A 200 13.94 1.53 -33.50
C GLN A 200 13.01 0.74 -34.43
N GLN A 201 11.70 0.79 -34.21
CA GLN A 201 10.72 0.14 -35.09
C GLN A 201 10.64 0.82 -36.44
N PHE A 202 10.66 2.15 -36.52
CA PHE A 202 10.65 2.88 -37.78
C PHE A 202 11.93 2.63 -38.58
N THR A 203 13.10 2.71 -37.96
CA THR A 203 14.39 2.45 -38.62
C THR A 203 14.48 1.02 -39.13
N SER A 204 13.94 0.05 -38.42
CA SER A 204 13.92 -1.37 -38.86
C SER A 204 13.01 -1.59 -40.07
N GLN A 205 11.94 -0.83 -40.21
CA GLN A 205 11.02 -0.90 -41.37
C GLN A 205 11.59 -0.18 -42.61
N GLU A 206 12.34 0.91 -42.43
CA GLU A 206 13.00 1.61 -43.54
C GLU A 206 14.17 0.80 -44.13
N VAL A 207 14.82 -0.07 -43.37
CA VAL A 207 15.92 -0.95 -43.81
C VAL A 207 15.38 -2.20 -44.54
N GLN A 208 14.10 -2.55 -44.35
CA GLN A 208 13.46 -3.69 -45.00
C GLN A 208 12.70 -3.35 -46.30
N ASN A 209 12.54 -2.07 -46.63
CA ASN A 209 12.00 -1.57 -47.91
C ASN A 209 13.12 -1.03 -48.80
#